data_cee2ac7439d45e17274f1bc97316a920
#
_entry.id   cee2ac7439d45e17274f1bc97316a920
#
_cell.length_a   1.000
_cell.length_b   1.000
_cell.length_c   1.000
_cell.angle_alpha   90.00
_cell.angle_beta   90.00
_cell.angle_gamma   90.00
#
_symmetry.space_group_name_H-M   'P 1'
#
loop_
_entity.id
_entity.type
_entity.pdbx_description
1 polymer ?
#
loop_
_entity_poly.entity_id
_entity_poly.type
_entity_poly.pdbx_seq_one_letter_code
_entity_poly.pdbx_strand_id
1 'polypeptide(L)'
;MRTLIVCVAVLIISIATHAQQRHSTKNADTLAFIRSKRMSDADLEKKKQGTFLTALPDVSSDPVTGFGVGVRSNIYWNGTRDDPRFAYTPYLAKLKVNAAYYTSNARELVLSFDMPYFKATRWRYKADLKAQQNPANLYFGSAEHTLEPLRLPSTPASGATYSRFDEYDKARKTLRSEQANEAPQVTDALSNRFMETEFMLNLKADRALGKGKWRILGGYEIQHLSYRTFEGTEAEAIDPSTGQTIKAPNGTSLLQRDFQQGRVYGVNGGWVSLLQTALIFDTRDFEPDPTKGHYFEIANEFSNPAIGSGFSFDKLFVQGRIYKKIPVGKRTVLAGRVAFGNIFGSKAPFFEFQDQWSPDGSINALGGKQSLRGYRANRFLARSLWFSNFEVRARIAETSFLKQHFSFAIAPFFDAGTVRDKWQHLSLGNIRYAAGGGLRIGWNQSTIISLDYGMSKEDNLFFFGLGQAF
;
A
#
# COMPACT_ATOMS: atom_id res chain seq x y z
N MET A 1 -8.74 23.00 -7.85
CA MET A 1 -8.73 21.60 -7.40
C MET A 1 -10.03 20.85 -7.68
N ARG A 2 -11.21 21.29 -7.22
CA ARG A 2 -12.52 20.61 -7.50
C ARG A 2 -12.80 20.41 -9.00
N THR A 3 -12.58 21.44 -9.83
CA THR A 3 -12.80 21.39 -11.28
C THR A 3 -11.88 20.38 -11.98
N LEU A 4 -10.60 20.29 -11.58
CA LEU A 4 -9.65 19.36 -12.16
C LEU A 4 -10.01 17.90 -11.85
N ILE A 5 -10.45 17.61 -10.63
CA ILE A 5 -10.91 16.27 -10.21
C ILE A 5 -12.12 15.84 -11.05
N VAL A 6 -13.09 16.74 -11.26
CA VAL A 6 -14.27 16.46 -12.06
C VAL A 6 -13.88 16.22 -13.54
N CYS A 7 -13.00 17.04 -14.11
CA CYS A 7 -12.54 16.86 -15.48
C CYS A 7 -11.80 15.53 -15.71
N VAL A 8 -10.92 15.14 -14.78
CA VAL A 8 -10.20 13.86 -14.85
C VAL A 8 -11.16 12.68 -14.70
N ALA A 9 -12.12 12.76 -13.77
CA ALA A 9 -13.13 11.72 -13.59
C ALA A 9 -14.03 11.57 -14.82
N VAL A 10 -14.47 12.67 -15.42
CA VAL A 10 -15.28 12.66 -16.67
C VAL A 10 -14.47 12.09 -17.84
N LEU A 11 -13.20 12.45 -17.97
CA LEU A 11 -12.31 11.90 -19.00
C LEU A 11 -12.15 10.38 -18.86
N ILE A 12 -11.91 9.90 -17.64
CA ILE A 12 -11.77 8.46 -17.35
C ILE A 12 -13.08 7.71 -17.67
N ILE A 13 -14.23 8.25 -17.29
CA ILE A 13 -15.54 7.63 -17.57
C ILE A 13 -15.81 7.61 -19.09
N SER A 14 -15.51 8.69 -19.83
CA SER A 14 -15.70 8.73 -21.28
C SER A 14 -14.78 7.76 -22.03
N ILE A 15 -13.53 7.59 -21.60
CA ILE A 15 -12.62 6.59 -22.15
C ILE A 15 -13.15 5.17 -21.89
N ALA A 16 -13.67 4.90 -20.68
CA ALA A 16 -14.21 3.59 -20.33
C ALA A 16 -15.45 3.22 -21.16
N THR A 17 -16.35 4.18 -21.41
CA THR A 17 -17.55 3.94 -22.24
C THR A 17 -17.20 3.71 -23.71
N HIS A 18 -16.22 4.40 -24.28
CA HIS A 18 -15.73 4.16 -25.64
C HIS A 18 -14.98 2.82 -25.79
N ALA A 19 -14.43 2.27 -24.70
CA ALA A 19 -13.80 0.94 -24.71
C ALA A 19 -14.80 -0.21 -24.95
N GLN A 20 -16.10 0.02 -24.76
CA GLN A 20 -17.17 -0.97 -24.96
C GLN A 20 -17.69 -1.05 -26.42
N GLN A 21 -17.29 -0.16 -27.33
CA GLN A 21 -17.77 -0.23 -28.71
C GLN A 21 -17.28 -1.51 -29.39
N ARG A 22 -18.25 -2.25 -29.94
CA ARG A 22 -18.11 -3.54 -30.62
C ARG A 22 -16.91 -3.57 -31.57
N HIS A 23 -15.98 -4.49 -31.32
CA HIS A 23 -14.99 -4.89 -32.29
C HIS A 23 -15.40 -6.20 -32.95
N SER A 24 -15.48 -6.13 -34.27
CA SER A 24 -15.74 -7.21 -35.22
C SER A 24 -14.82 -8.44 -34.94
N THR A 25 -15.36 -9.63 -35.21
CA THR A 25 -14.77 -10.97 -35.11
C THR A 25 -13.45 -11.22 -35.85
N LYS A 26 -12.89 -10.23 -36.56
CA LYS A 26 -11.61 -10.31 -37.28
C LYS A 26 -10.34 -10.31 -36.41
N ASN A 27 -10.44 -10.17 -35.07
CA ASN A 27 -9.29 -9.92 -34.20
C ASN A 27 -8.86 -11.11 -33.30
N ALA A 28 -9.27 -12.35 -33.58
CA ALA A 28 -8.85 -13.52 -32.80
C ALA A 28 -7.31 -13.73 -32.79
N ASP A 29 -6.61 -13.34 -33.85
CA ASP A 29 -5.16 -13.44 -33.96
C ASP A 29 -4.38 -12.36 -33.19
N THR A 30 -4.99 -11.23 -32.87
CA THR A 30 -4.32 -10.13 -32.16
C THR A 30 -3.97 -10.49 -30.69
N LEU A 31 -4.65 -11.48 -30.11
CA LEU A 31 -4.41 -11.96 -28.74
C LEU A 31 -3.59 -13.24 -28.66
N ALA A 32 -3.04 -13.72 -29.79
CA ALA A 32 -2.21 -14.93 -29.81
C ALA A 32 -1.04 -14.87 -28.80
N PHE A 33 -0.51 -13.70 -28.52
CA PHE A 33 0.59 -13.47 -27.58
C PHE A 33 0.25 -13.74 -26.10
N ILE A 34 -1.03 -13.77 -25.74
CA ILE A 34 -1.48 -14.05 -24.36
C ILE A 34 -2.25 -15.37 -24.21
N ARG A 35 -2.15 -16.28 -25.17
CA ARG A 35 -2.83 -17.60 -25.10
C ARG A 35 -2.55 -18.36 -23.82
N SER A 36 -1.37 -18.21 -23.24
CA SER A 36 -0.99 -18.86 -21.97
C SER A 36 -1.75 -18.30 -20.74
N LYS A 37 -2.39 -17.14 -20.87
CA LYS A 37 -3.21 -16.50 -19.81
C LYS A 37 -4.70 -16.79 -19.96
N ARG A 38 -5.11 -17.68 -20.87
CA ARG A 38 -6.51 -18.04 -21.01
C ARG A 38 -7.02 -18.68 -19.73
N MET A 39 -8.10 -18.16 -19.21
CA MET A 39 -8.80 -18.72 -18.05
C MET A 39 -9.33 -20.13 -18.40
N SER A 40 -9.46 -20.99 -17.39
CA SER A 40 -10.11 -22.30 -17.54
C SER A 40 -11.59 -22.13 -17.89
N ASP A 41 -12.18 -23.12 -18.57
CA ASP A 41 -13.60 -23.05 -18.92
C ASP A 41 -14.50 -22.97 -17.68
N ALA A 42 -14.13 -23.68 -16.60
CA ALA A 42 -14.81 -23.60 -15.31
C ALA A 42 -14.73 -22.18 -14.66
N ASP A 43 -13.63 -21.47 -14.85
CA ASP A 43 -13.52 -20.09 -14.37
C ASP A 43 -14.27 -19.11 -15.29
N LEU A 44 -14.31 -19.38 -16.60
CA LEU A 44 -15.09 -18.58 -17.56
C LEU A 44 -16.59 -18.67 -17.31
N GLU A 45 -17.10 -19.84 -16.90
CA GLU A 45 -18.52 -20.02 -16.50
C GLU A 45 -18.89 -19.13 -15.32
N LYS A 46 -17.99 -18.99 -14.34
CA LYS A 46 -18.17 -18.18 -13.14
C LYS A 46 -17.93 -16.69 -13.38
N LYS A 47 -17.29 -16.31 -14.48
CA LYS A 47 -16.96 -14.92 -14.78
C LYS A 47 -18.20 -14.14 -15.15
N LYS A 48 -18.47 -13.06 -14.40
CA LYS A 48 -19.60 -12.17 -14.64
C LYS A 48 -19.40 -11.34 -15.90
N GLN A 49 -20.44 -11.27 -16.74
CA GLN A 49 -20.47 -10.47 -17.96
C GLN A 49 -21.04 -9.07 -17.70
N GLY A 50 -20.79 -8.15 -18.63
CA GLY A 50 -21.32 -6.79 -18.60
C GLY A 50 -20.59 -5.87 -17.62
N THR A 51 -21.28 -4.82 -17.23
CA THR A 51 -20.78 -3.88 -16.21
C THR A 51 -21.40 -4.22 -14.86
N PHE A 52 -20.57 -4.21 -13.83
CA PHE A 52 -21.05 -4.43 -12.46
C PHE A 52 -20.19 -3.69 -11.44
N LEU A 53 -20.81 -3.43 -10.31
CA LEU A 53 -20.21 -2.79 -9.14
C LEU A 53 -20.03 -3.84 -8.04
N THR A 54 -18.87 -3.79 -7.38
CA THR A 54 -18.70 -4.37 -6.04
C THR A 54 -18.37 -3.24 -5.08
N ALA A 55 -19.15 -3.07 -4.05
CA ALA A 55 -18.96 -2.00 -3.07
C ALA A 55 -19.09 -2.56 -1.66
N LEU A 56 -18.21 -2.11 -0.79
CA LEU A 56 -18.21 -2.44 0.63
C LEU A 56 -18.19 -1.14 1.43
N PRO A 57 -19.04 -1.00 2.45
CA PRO A 57 -18.85 0.02 3.44
C PRO A 57 -17.49 -0.19 4.10
N ASP A 58 -16.76 0.88 4.31
CA ASP A 58 -15.52 0.88 5.09
C ASP A 58 -15.83 1.49 6.45
N VAL A 59 -15.89 0.64 7.46
CA VAL A 59 -16.06 1.06 8.84
C VAL A 59 -14.83 0.57 9.58
N SER A 60 -14.09 1.48 10.12
CA SER A 60 -12.84 1.17 10.81
C SER A 60 -12.76 1.92 12.14
N SER A 61 -12.07 1.33 13.09
CA SER A 61 -11.72 1.96 14.35
C SER A 61 -10.27 1.64 14.66
N ASP A 62 -9.48 2.66 14.83
CA ASP A 62 -8.07 2.56 15.18
C ASP A 62 -7.74 3.59 16.26
N PRO A 63 -6.95 3.23 17.29
CA PRO A 63 -6.61 4.17 18.38
C PRO A 63 -5.90 5.44 17.92
N VAL A 64 -5.32 5.43 16.72
CA VAL A 64 -4.56 6.56 16.15
C VAL A 64 -5.42 7.43 15.27
N THR A 65 -6.18 6.83 14.34
CA THR A 65 -7.06 7.54 13.40
C THR A 65 -8.48 7.75 13.92
N GLY A 66 -8.86 7.04 14.98
CA GLY A 66 -10.21 7.08 15.52
C GLY A 66 -11.20 6.24 14.71
N PHE A 67 -12.49 6.56 14.83
CA PHE A 67 -13.55 5.91 14.07
C PHE A 67 -13.64 6.49 12.67
N GLY A 68 -13.70 5.63 11.66
CA GLY A 68 -13.79 6.00 10.25
C GLY A 68 -14.98 5.38 9.54
N VAL A 69 -15.54 6.13 8.62
CA VAL A 69 -16.57 5.66 7.69
C VAL A 69 -16.14 5.94 6.26
N GLY A 70 -16.45 5.04 5.36
CA GLY A 70 -16.04 5.19 3.97
C GLY A 70 -16.70 4.18 3.05
N VAL A 71 -16.24 4.17 1.81
CA VAL A 71 -16.63 3.19 0.81
C VAL A 71 -15.40 2.72 0.04
N ARG A 72 -15.30 1.41 -0.16
CA ARG A 72 -14.34 0.77 -1.07
C ARG A 72 -15.11 0.09 -2.18
N SER A 73 -14.91 0.54 -3.38
CA SER A 73 -15.67 0.01 -4.51
C SER A 73 -14.80 -0.23 -5.73
N ASN A 74 -15.25 -1.19 -6.56
CA ASN A 74 -14.70 -1.40 -7.89
C ASN A 74 -15.86 -1.46 -8.90
N ILE A 75 -15.74 -0.67 -9.93
CA ILE A 75 -16.61 -0.75 -11.12
C ILE A 75 -15.84 -1.54 -12.16
N TYR A 76 -16.43 -2.63 -12.64
CA TYR A 76 -15.84 -3.50 -13.65
C TYR A 76 -16.61 -3.39 -14.95
N TRP A 77 -15.90 -3.24 -16.05
CA TRP A 77 -16.39 -3.42 -17.41
C TRP A 77 -15.80 -4.71 -17.97
N ASN A 78 -16.55 -5.80 -17.89
CA ASN A 78 -16.07 -7.13 -18.33
C ASN A 78 -16.36 -7.43 -19.80
N GLY A 79 -17.31 -6.72 -20.42
CA GLY A 79 -17.80 -7.07 -21.75
C GLY A 79 -18.63 -8.35 -21.74
N THR A 80 -18.75 -8.98 -22.89
CA THR A 80 -19.46 -10.24 -23.10
C THR A 80 -18.51 -11.36 -23.50
N ARG A 81 -18.99 -12.60 -23.55
CA ARG A 81 -18.20 -13.75 -24.03
C ARG A 81 -17.75 -13.61 -25.48
N ASP A 82 -18.42 -12.76 -26.27
CA ASP A 82 -18.06 -12.49 -27.67
C ASP A 82 -16.84 -11.57 -27.79
N ASP A 83 -16.45 -10.85 -26.73
CA ASP A 83 -15.21 -10.06 -26.73
C ASP A 83 -14.01 -11.02 -26.62
N PRO A 84 -13.07 -10.97 -27.58
CA PRO A 84 -11.92 -11.88 -27.59
C PRO A 84 -11.04 -11.76 -26.36
N ARG A 85 -11.05 -10.61 -25.65
CA ARG A 85 -10.29 -10.39 -24.41
C ARG A 85 -10.96 -11.03 -23.20
N PHE A 86 -12.28 -11.35 -23.26
CA PHE A 86 -13.03 -11.83 -22.11
C PHE A 86 -12.40 -13.06 -21.46
N ALA A 87 -11.84 -13.96 -22.26
CA ALA A 87 -11.19 -15.18 -21.75
C ALA A 87 -9.77 -14.97 -21.21
N TYR A 88 -9.15 -13.80 -21.42
CA TYR A 88 -7.71 -13.59 -21.16
C TYR A 88 -7.42 -12.52 -20.12
N THR A 89 -8.42 -11.76 -19.70
CA THR A 89 -8.25 -10.67 -18.75
C THR A 89 -9.22 -10.81 -17.57
N PRO A 90 -8.90 -10.35 -16.38
CA PRO A 90 -9.87 -10.34 -15.28
C PRO A 90 -11.05 -9.38 -15.57
N TYR A 91 -10.82 -8.32 -16.32
CA TYR A 91 -11.77 -7.30 -16.76
C TYR A 91 -11.24 -6.60 -18.03
N LEU A 92 -12.10 -5.96 -18.80
CA LEU A 92 -11.69 -5.10 -19.91
C LEU A 92 -11.24 -3.72 -19.44
N ALA A 93 -11.91 -3.20 -18.42
CA ALA A 93 -11.51 -2.02 -17.67
C ALA A 93 -12.03 -2.12 -16.23
N LYS A 94 -11.35 -1.44 -15.33
CA LYS A 94 -11.72 -1.35 -13.91
C LYS A 94 -11.47 0.08 -13.42
N LEU A 95 -12.42 0.61 -12.65
CA LEU A 95 -12.24 1.81 -11.84
C LEU A 95 -12.43 1.43 -10.37
N LYS A 96 -11.38 1.61 -9.58
CA LYS A 96 -11.42 1.51 -8.12
C LYS A 96 -11.69 2.89 -7.55
N VAL A 97 -12.60 2.98 -6.60
CA VAL A 97 -12.90 4.19 -5.84
C VAL A 97 -12.83 3.86 -4.35
N ASN A 98 -11.93 4.52 -3.65
CA ASN A 98 -11.88 4.50 -2.19
C ASN A 98 -12.13 5.92 -1.70
N ALA A 99 -13.08 6.10 -0.78
CA ALA A 99 -13.31 7.36 -0.10
C ALA A 99 -13.56 7.07 1.37
N ALA A 100 -12.88 7.78 2.27
CA ALA A 100 -13.02 7.60 3.70
C ALA A 100 -12.89 8.93 4.45
N TYR A 101 -13.55 9.00 5.61
CA TYR A 101 -13.48 10.10 6.56
C TYR A 101 -13.40 9.53 7.97
N TYR A 102 -12.55 10.10 8.82
CA TYR A 102 -12.25 9.64 10.18
C TYR A 102 -12.47 10.74 11.21
N THR A 103 -12.78 10.37 12.44
CA THR A 103 -12.99 11.32 13.56
C THR A 103 -11.74 12.14 13.89
N SER A 104 -10.54 11.67 13.53
CA SER A 104 -9.29 12.45 13.57
C SER A 104 -9.22 13.57 12.53
N ASN A 105 -10.26 13.78 11.70
CA ASN A 105 -10.24 14.60 10.48
C ASN A 105 -9.34 14.05 9.35
N ALA A 106 -8.92 12.81 9.44
CA ALA A 106 -8.30 12.16 8.29
C ALA A 106 -9.37 11.94 7.20
N ARG A 107 -8.96 12.16 5.95
CA ARG A 107 -9.82 12.00 4.78
C ARG A 107 -9.01 11.56 3.59
N GLU A 108 -9.58 10.66 2.80
CA GLU A 108 -8.94 10.07 1.63
C GLU A 108 -9.92 9.95 0.47
N LEU A 109 -9.43 10.25 -0.72
CA LEU A 109 -10.06 9.89 -1.98
C LEU A 109 -9.00 9.29 -2.90
N VAL A 110 -9.18 8.04 -3.32
CA VAL A 110 -8.32 7.37 -4.31
C VAL A 110 -9.18 6.87 -5.46
N LEU A 111 -8.82 7.28 -6.66
CA LEU A 111 -9.38 6.77 -7.91
C LEU A 111 -8.26 6.04 -8.65
N SER A 112 -8.47 4.76 -9.01
CA SER A 112 -7.49 3.99 -9.78
C SER A 112 -8.18 3.35 -10.98
N PHE A 113 -7.79 3.77 -12.16
CA PHE A 113 -8.26 3.22 -13.44
C PHE A 113 -7.23 2.26 -14.01
N ASP A 114 -7.71 1.15 -14.57
CA ASP A 114 -6.86 0.13 -15.19
C ASP A 114 -7.58 -0.50 -16.40
N MET A 115 -6.91 -0.50 -17.55
CA MET A 115 -7.42 -1.02 -18.78
C MET A 115 -6.37 -1.89 -19.50
N PRO A 116 -6.38 -3.21 -19.26
CA PRO A 116 -5.47 -4.15 -19.89
C PRO A 116 -5.82 -4.37 -21.37
N TYR A 117 -4.83 -4.48 -22.21
CA TYR A 117 -4.92 -4.81 -23.65
C TYR A 117 -5.93 -3.93 -24.40
N PHE A 118 -5.75 -2.61 -24.27
CA PHE A 118 -6.60 -1.60 -24.91
C PHE A 118 -6.90 -1.93 -26.37
N LYS A 119 -8.20 -2.01 -26.74
CA LYS A 119 -8.67 -2.37 -28.09
C LYS A 119 -7.98 -3.62 -28.65
N ALA A 120 -7.76 -4.64 -27.82
CA ALA A 120 -7.07 -5.88 -28.16
C ALA A 120 -5.60 -5.69 -28.62
N THR A 121 -4.97 -4.57 -28.28
CA THR A 121 -3.54 -4.32 -28.52
C THR A 121 -2.69 -4.86 -27.37
N ARG A 122 -1.38 -4.71 -27.48
CA ARG A 122 -0.41 -5.08 -26.44
C ARG A 122 -0.29 -4.05 -25.31
N TRP A 123 -1.03 -2.94 -25.35
CA TRP A 123 -0.95 -1.84 -24.41
C TRP A 123 -1.95 -1.98 -23.26
N ARG A 124 -1.48 -1.66 -22.04
CA ARG A 124 -2.29 -1.45 -20.83
C ARG A 124 -2.09 -0.03 -20.36
N TYR A 125 -3.16 0.64 -20.01
CA TYR A 125 -3.14 2.00 -19.48
C TYR A 125 -3.65 1.99 -18.05
N LYS A 126 -2.97 2.74 -17.19
CA LYS A 126 -3.36 2.95 -15.79
C LYS A 126 -3.31 4.43 -15.48
N ALA A 127 -4.22 4.89 -14.63
CA ALA A 127 -4.24 6.25 -14.10
C ALA A 127 -4.66 6.19 -12.63
N ASP A 128 -3.89 6.84 -11.75
CA ASP A 128 -4.23 6.95 -10.34
C ASP A 128 -4.34 8.44 -9.97
N LEU A 129 -5.37 8.79 -9.20
CA LEU A 129 -5.53 10.08 -8.58
C LEU A 129 -5.74 9.86 -7.09
N LYS A 130 -4.97 10.56 -6.26
CA LYS A 130 -5.06 10.52 -4.81
C LYS A 130 -5.16 11.93 -4.25
N ALA A 131 -6.08 12.13 -3.35
CA ALA A 131 -6.18 13.34 -2.54
C ALA A 131 -6.44 12.91 -1.10
N GLN A 132 -5.52 13.23 -0.20
CA GLN A 132 -5.65 12.85 1.20
C GLN A 132 -5.21 13.96 2.14
N GLN A 133 -5.76 13.90 3.35
CA GLN A 133 -5.24 14.59 4.52
C GLN A 133 -5.28 13.62 5.68
N ASN A 134 -4.15 13.37 6.31
CA ASN A 134 -4.05 12.44 7.44
C ASN A 134 -3.25 13.07 8.58
N PRO A 135 -3.90 13.48 9.69
CA PRO A 135 -3.22 14.02 10.88
C PRO A 135 -2.68 12.93 11.81
N ALA A 136 -2.85 11.67 11.46
CA ALA A 136 -2.54 10.54 12.32
C ALA A 136 -1.39 9.66 11.81
N ASN A 137 -0.58 10.18 10.87
CA ASN A 137 0.62 9.48 10.45
C ASN A 137 1.62 9.39 11.60
N LEU A 138 2.29 8.24 11.71
CA LEU A 138 3.27 7.98 12.74
C LEU A 138 4.68 7.97 12.16
N TYR A 139 5.61 8.58 12.88
CA TYR A 139 7.03 8.57 12.59
C TYR A 139 7.80 7.99 13.78
N PHE A 140 8.69 7.03 13.53
CA PHE A 140 9.45 6.31 14.55
C PHE A 140 10.97 6.49 14.40
N GLY A 141 11.38 7.51 13.65
CA GLY A 141 12.77 7.71 13.27
C GLY A 141 13.08 7.17 11.87
N SER A 142 14.34 7.13 11.53
CA SER A 142 14.84 6.64 10.24
C SER A 142 16.04 5.72 10.42
N ALA A 143 16.38 4.96 9.39
CA ALA A 143 17.51 4.04 9.32
C ALA A 143 17.47 2.94 10.41
N GLU A 144 18.65 2.49 10.85
CA GLU A 144 18.83 1.41 11.83
C GLU A 144 18.21 1.71 13.18
N HIS A 145 18.07 2.99 13.55
CA HIS A 145 17.46 3.40 14.82
C HIS A 145 16.01 2.96 14.93
N THR A 146 15.32 2.78 13.83
CA THR A 146 13.95 2.25 13.85
C THR A 146 13.87 0.79 14.28
N LEU A 147 14.96 0.04 14.19
CA LEU A 147 15.05 -1.35 14.67
C LEU A 147 15.27 -1.45 16.19
N GLU A 148 15.56 -0.34 16.85
CA GLU A 148 15.66 -0.32 18.30
C GLU A 148 14.26 -0.39 18.96
N PRO A 149 14.19 -0.77 20.26
CA PRO A 149 12.94 -0.67 21.03
C PRO A 149 12.39 0.76 21.00
N LEU A 150 11.08 0.91 21.10
CA LEU A 150 10.41 2.20 21.10
C LEU A 150 10.91 3.08 22.26
N ARG A 151 11.12 4.37 21.99
CA ARG A 151 11.52 5.38 22.96
C ARG A 151 10.67 6.62 22.80
N LEU A 152 10.42 7.33 23.88
CA LEU A 152 9.80 8.64 23.82
C LEU A 152 10.79 9.65 23.21
N PRO A 153 10.33 10.59 22.37
CA PRO A 153 11.19 11.59 21.76
C PRO A 153 11.97 12.43 22.77
N SER A 154 11.38 12.69 23.91
CA SER A 154 11.94 13.47 25.01
C SER A 154 12.93 12.71 25.90
N THR A 155 13.01 11.39 25.76
CA THR A 155 13.83 10.56 26.62
C THR A 155 15.28 10.51 26.13
N PRO A 156 16.29 10.71 26.97
CA PRO A 156 17.70 10.50 26.60
C PRO A 156 17.93 9.08 26.07
N ALA A 157 19.05 8.86 25.37
CA ALA A 157 19.40 7.54 24.83
C ALA A 157 19.50 6.45 25.93
N SER A 158 19.77 6.82 27.17
CA SER A 158 19.80 5.97 28.36
C SER A 158 18.43 5.77 29.04
N GLY A 159 17.38 6.42 28.55
CA GLY A 159 16.05 6.39 29.15
C GLY A 159 15.25 5.13 28.87
N ALA A 160 14.02 5.10 29.40
CA ALA A 160 13.12 3.96 29.28
C ALA A 160 12.85 3.55 27.81
N THR A 161 12.82 2.25 27.58
CA THR A 161 12.49 1.63 26.30
C THR A 161 11.26 0.75 26.46
N TYR A 162 10.48 0.64 25.38
CA TYR A 162 9.24 -0.11 25.35
C TYR A 162 9.33 -1.17 24.27
N SER A 163 9.09 -2.43 24.66
CA SER A 163 9.07 -3.55 23.72
C SER A 163 7.73 -3.67 23.01
N ARG A 164 6.65 -3.16 23.61
CA ARG A 164 5.30 -3.21 23.08
C ARG A 164 4.77 -1.81 22.79
N PHE A 165 3.96 -1.72 21.72
CA PHE A 165 3.39 -0.44 21.30
C PHE A 165 2.33 0.09 22.27
N ASP A 166 1.53 -0.76 22.90
CA ASP A 166 0.53 -0.36 23.88
C ASP A 166 1.16 0.29 25.13
N GLU A 167 2.26 -0.25 25.61
CA GLU A 167 3.05 0.34 26.72
C GLU A 167 3.63 1.71 26.33
N TYR A 168 4.21 1.78 25.13
CA TYR A 168 4.73 3.03 24.56
C TYR A 168 3.62 4.07 24.38
N ASP A 169 2.45 3.69 23.85
CA ASP A 169 1.32 4.59 23.63
C ASP A 169 0.77 5.15 24.94
N LYS A 170 0.74 4.35 26.00
CA LYS A 170 0.38 4.80 27.35
C LYS A 170 1.41 5.79 27.89
N ALA A 171 2.70 5.45 27.81
CA ALA A 171 3.76 6.28 28.33
C ALA A 171 3.84 7.66 27.65
N ARG A 172 3.70 7.73 26.30
CA ARG A 172 3.75 9.02 25.58
C ARG A 172 2.60 9.95 25.93
N LYS A 173 1.47 9.41 26.39
CA LYS A 173 0.30 10.22 26.83
C LYS A 173 0.40 10.70 28.28
N THR A 174 1.40 10.24 29.04
CA THR A 174 1.62 10.69 30.40
C THR A 174 2.37 12.03 30.42
N LEU A 175 1.97 12.91 31.30
CA LEU A 175 2.68 14.19 31.54
C LEU A 175 4.09 13.96 32.03
N ARG A 176 4.99 14.79 31.61
CA ARG A 176 6.38 14.83 32.03
C ARG A 176 6.90 16.25 32.20
N SER A 177 7.99 16.42 32.91
CA SER A 177 8.74 17.66 32.96
C SER A 177 9.78 17.73 31.84
N GLU A 178 10.02 18.93 31.29
CA GLU A 178 11.08 19.14 30.30
C GLU A 178 12.47 19.15 30.93
N GLN A 179 12.57 19.60 32.17
CA GLN A 179 13.82 19.64 32.94
C GLN A 179 13.70 18.79 34.20
N ALA A 180 14.85 18.29 34.66
CA ALA A 180 14.91 17.57 35.92
C ALA A 180 14.45 18.49 37.10
N ASN A 181 13.62 17.96 37.99
CA ASN A 181 13.04 18.65 39.14
C ASN A 181 11.98 19.72 38.87
N GLU A 182 11.50 19.88 37.66
CA GLU A 182 10.32 20.70 37.36
C GLU A 182 9.02 19.88 37.46
N ALA A 183 7.89 20.59 37.69
CA ALA A 183 6.58 19.96 37.64
C ALA A 183 6.27 19.48 36.20
N PRO A 184 5.60 18.35 36.02
CA PRO A 184 5.20 17.88 34.70
C PRO A 184 4.30 18.88 33.98
N GLN A 185 4.69 19.34 32.80
CA GLN A 185 4.01 20.39 32.06
C GLN A 185 3.70 20.04 30.60
N VAL A 186 4.39 19.02 30.03
CA VAL A 186 4.29 18.65 28.62
C VAL A 186 3.99 17.17 28.47
N THR A 187 3.48 16.80 27.29
CA THR A 187 3.21 15.42 26.92
C THR A 187 3.89 15.06 25.60
N ASP A 188 4.15 13.79 25.38
CA ASP A 188 4.60 13.23 24.09
C ASP A 188 3.45 12.64 23.27
N ALA A 189 2.20 12.86 23.65
CA ALA A 189 1.02 12.23 23.04
C ALA A 189 0.98 12.34 21.50
N LEU A 190 1.44 13.47 20.95
CA LEU A 190 1.52 13.72 19.51
C LEU A 190 2.97 13.89 18.99
N SER A 191 3.99 13.67 19.81
CA SER A 191 5.40 13.96 19.44
C SER A 191 5.92 13.12 18.28
N ASN A 192 5.36 11.93 18.05
CA ASN A 192 5.67 11.07 16.90
C ASN A 192 4.60 11.13 15.80
N ARG A 193 3.63 12.05 15.90
CA ARG A 193 2.61 12.25 14.87
C ARG A 193 2.96 13.42 13.95
N PHE A 194 2.52 13.32 12.72
CA PHE A 194 2.53 14.43 11.78
C PHE A 194 1.28 14.40 10.90
N MET A 195 0.87 15.57 10.46
CA MET A 195 -0.18 15.71 9.46
C MET A 195 0.46 15.72 8.08
N GLU A 196 -0.09 14.91 7.19
CA GLU A 196 0.23 14.88 5.77
C GLU A 196 -0.98 15.36 4.97
N THR A 197 -0.74 16.24 4.01
CA THR A 197 -1.70 16.58 2.97
C THR A 197 -1.06 16.25 1.63
N GLU A 198 -1.70 15.43 0.82
CA GLU A 198 -1.19 14.95 -0.45
C GLU A 198 -2.22 15.10 -1.56
N PHE A 199 -1.73 15.52 -2.71
CA PHE A 199 -2.42 15.40 -3.99
C PHE A 199 -1.46 14.74 -4.97
N MET A 200 -1.91 13.67 -5.65
CA MET A 200 -1.09 12.92 -6.60
C MET A 200 -1.91 12.58 -7.84
N LEU A 201 -1.26 12.70 -9.01
CA LEU A 201 -1.72 12.19 -10.29
C LEU A 201 -0.60 11.32 -10.88
N ASN A 202 -0.92 10.08 -11.22
CA ASN A 202 0.02 9.14 -11.81
C ASN A 202 -0.58 8.55 -13.10
N LEU A 203 0.14 8.64 -14.20
CA LEU A 203 -0.26 8.11 -15.51
C LEU A 203 0.78 7.11 -15.98
N LYS A 204 0.34 5.89 -16.31
CA LYS A 204 1.23 4.77 -16.68
C LYS A 204 0.72 4.06 -17.93
N ALA A 205 1.67 3.63 -18.74
CA ALA A 205 1.39 2.73 -19.87
C ALA A 205 2.39 1.57 -19.84
N ASP A 206 1.91 0.35 -19.95
CA ASP A 206 2.79 -0.81 -20.16
C ASP A 206 2.46 -1.51 -21.49
N ARG A 207 3.48 -2.13 -22.07
CA ARG A 207 3.38 -2.86 -23.33
C ARG A 207 3.90 -4.29 -23.16
N ALA A 208 3.06 -5.27 -23.52
CA ALA A 208 3.45 -6.66 -23.59
C ALA A 208 4.41 -6.94 -24.75
N LEU A 209 5.49 -7.68 -24.48
CA LEU A 209 6.53 -8.06 -25.44
C LEU A 209 6.43 -9.55 -25.79
N GLY A 210 6.87 -9.89 -26.99
CA GLY A 210 6.98 -11.28 -27.47
C GLY A 210 5.68 -12.08 -27.22
N LYS A 211 5.77 -13.13 -26.44
CA LYS A 211 4.66 -14.01 -26.06
C LYS A 211 3.87 -13.49 -24.83
N GLY A 212 3.93 -12.19 -24.49
CA GLY A 212 3.16 -11.56 -23.45
C GLY A 212 3.60 -11.82 -22.01
N LYS A 213 4.69 -12.56 -21.80
CA LYS A 213 5.24 -12.81 -20.46
C LYS A 213 6.04 -11.61 -19.93
N TRP A 214 6.70 -10.90 -20.82
CA TRP A 214 7.46 -9.70 -20.51
C TRP A 214 6.64 -8.45 -20.82
N ARG A 215 6.75 -7.45 -19.99
CA ARG A 215 6.17 -6.11 -20.20
C ARG A 215 7.20 -5.04 -19.84
N ILE A 216 7.21 -3.97 -20.59
CA ILE A 216 7.92 -2.73 -20.25
C ILE A 216 6.90 -1.67 -19.90
N LEU A 217 7.18 -0.89 -18.87
CA LEU A 217 6.32 0.18 -18.40
C LEU A 217 7.06 1.50 -18.42
N GLY A 218 6.36 2.55 -18.82
CA GLY A 218 6.72 3.95 -18.63
C GLY A 218 5.58 4.68 -17.96
N GLY A 219 5.90 5.62 -17.06
CA GLY A 219 4.91 6.42 -16.36
C GLY A 219 5.47 7.75 -15.91
N TYR A 220 4.56 8.65 -15.56
CA TYR A 220 4.89 9.93 -14.96
C TYR A 220 3.92 10.20 -13.82
N GLU A 221 4.48 10.54 -12.67
CA GLU A 221 3.75 10.94 -11.49
C GLU A 221 4.10 12.37 -11.13
N ILE A 222 3.10 13.13 -10.73
CA ILE A 222 3.26 14.43 -10.10
C ILE A 222 2.48 14.43 -8.80
N GLN A 223 3.13 14.83 -7.72
CA GLN A 223 2.51 14.94 -6.41
C GLN A 223 2.93 16.23 -5.70
N HIS A 224 2.02 16.74 -4.90
CA HIS A 224 2.28 17.83 -3.97
C HIS A 224 1.99 17.34 -2.56
N LEU A 225 3.02 17.43 -1.71
CA LEU A 225 2.93 17.02 -0.32
C LEU A 225 3.17 18.22 0.59
N SER A 226 2.49 18.25 1.73
CA SER A 226 2.68 19.22 2.80
C SER A 226 2.61 18.52 4.14
N TYR A 227 3.54 18.81 5.01
CA TYR A 227 3.68 18.18 6.33
C TYR A 227 3.62 19.21 7.43
N ARG A 228 3.00 18.83 8.54
CA ARG A 228 2.96 19.64 9.77
C ARG A 228 3.08 18.74 10.99
N THR A 229 3.96 19.10 11.90
CA THR A 229 4.08 18.48 13.22
C THR A 229 3.12 19.11 14.22
N PHE A 230 2.99 18.51 15.39
CA PHE A 230 2.10 18.96 16.46
C PHE A 230 2.86 19.52 17.67
N GLU A 231 4.12 19.94 17.49
CA GLU A 231 4.92 20.56 18.55
C GLU A 231 4.22 21.82 19.09
N GLY A 232 4.14 21.95 20.40
CA GLY A 232 3.49 23.05 21.08
C GLY A 232 1.96 23.08 21.00
N THR A 233 1.32 22.17 20.26
CA THR A 233 -0.15 22.09 20.22
C THR A 233 -0.71 21.40 21.47
N GLU A 234 -1.91 21.75 21.91
CA GLU A 234 -2.56 21.07 23.01
C GLU A 234 -2.91 19.62 22.66
N ALA A 235 -2.64 18.71 23.58
CA ALA A 235 -2.99 17.30 23.50
C ALA A 235 -3.56 16.81 24.83
N GLU A 236 -4.37 15.76 24.78
CA GLU A 236 -4.81 15.07 26.00
C GLU A 236 -3.64 14.29 26.60
N ALA A 237 -3.46 14.47 27.91
CA ALA A 237 -2.41 13.86 28.68
C ALA A 237 -2.94 13.35 30.03
N ILE A 238 -2.31 12.30 30.56
CA ILE A 238 -2.61 11.73 31.86
C ILE A 238 -1.67 12.36 32.89
N ASP A 239 -2.20 13.03 33.89
CA ASP A 239 -1.44 13.50 35.04
C ASP A 239 -1.04 12.29 35.90
N PRO A 240 0.26 12.01 36.08
CA PRO A 240 0.73 10.86 36.84
C PRO A 240 0.39 10.92 38.34
N SER A 241 0.12 12.12 38.87
CA SER A 241 -0.20 12.31 40.30
C SER A 241 -1.68 12.08 40.60
N THR A 242 -2.57 12.46 39.73
CA THR A 242 -4.02 12.37 39.95
C THR A 242 -4.68 11.25 39.13
N GLY A 243 -4.03 10.78 38.06
CA GLY A 243 -4.59 9.84 37.07
C GLY A 243 -5.66 10.47 36.17
N GLN A 244 -5.88 11.77 36.24
CA GLN A 244 -6.88 12.47 35.44
C GLN A 244 -6.33 12.82 34.06
N THR A 245 -7.21 12.84 33.07
CA THR A 245 -6.90 13.36 31.73
C THR A 245 -7.05 14.86 31.72
N ILE A 246 -5.98 15.56 31.37
CA ILE A 246 -5.92 17.01 31.23
C ILE A 246 -5.39 17.41 29.86
N LYS A 247 -5.50 18.68 29.49
CA LYS A 247 -4.85 19.23 28.31
C LYS A 247 -3.46 19.77 28.68
N ALA A 248 -2.47 19.42 27.85
CA ALA A 248 -1.11 19.90 28.02
C ALA A 248 -0.46 20.16 26.64
N PRO A 249 0.52 21.08 26.56
CA PRO A 249 1.27 21.28 25.33
C PRO A 249 2.05 20.01 24.96
N ASN A 250 2.06 19.71 23.67
CA ASN A 250 2.87 18.60 23.15
C ASN A 250 4.34 19.02 23.02
N GLY A 251 5.25 18.21 23.51
CA GLY A 251 6.67 18.46 23.45
C GLY A 251 7.24 18.35 22.02
N THR A 252 8.57 18.35 21.93
CA THR A 252 9.29 18.36 20.65
C THR A 252 8.91 17.18 19.75
N SER A 253 8.64 17.50 18.48
CA SER A 253 8.35 16.49 17.47
C SER A 253 9.59 15.68 17.11
N LEU A 254 9.46 14.35 17.09
CA LEU A 254 10.54 13.45 16.66
C LEU A 254 10.99 13.74 15.22
N LEU A 255 10.03 13.99 14.30
CA LEU A 255 10.34 14.32 12.91
C LEU A 255 11.11 15.63 12.80
N GLN A 256 10.69 16.66 13.54
CA GLN A 256 11.38 17.97 13.54
C GLN A 256 12.78 17.86 14.13
N ARG A 257 12.95 17.10 15.21
CA ARG A 257 14.26 16.84 15.82
C ARG A 257 15.21 16.13 14.83
N ASP A 258 14.75 15.10 14.15
CA ASP A 258 15.56 14.35 13.19
C ASP A 258 15.94 15.22 11.99
N PHE A 259 15.07 16.16 11.58
CA PHE A 259 15.39 17.15 10.57
C PHE A 259 16.47 18.13 11.02
N GLN A 260 16.34 18.70 12.23
CA GLN A 260 17.33 19.61 12.80
C GLN A 260 18.71 18.95 12.96
N GLN A 261 18.73 17.63 13.20
CA GLN A 261 19.95 16.83 13.31
C GLN A 261 20.47 16.34 11.95
N GLY A 262 19.85 16.73 10.84
CA GLY A 262 20.25 16.33 9.48
C GLY A 262 20.05 14.86 9.15
N ARG A 263 19.24 14.13 9.93
CA ARG A 263 18.94 12.70 9.69
C ARG A 263 17.91 12.49 8.58
N VAL A 264 17.01 13.45 8.41
CA VAL A 264 15.98 13.43 7.37
C VAL A 264 15.91 14.75 6.64
N TYR A 265 15.33 14.74 5.45
CA TYR A 265 15.19 15.87 4.55
C TYR A 265 13.75 16.05 4.10
N GLY A 266 13.36 17.27 3.70
CA GLY A 266 12.05 17.53 3.06
C GLY A 266 10.85 17.58 3.99
N VAL A 267 11.01 17.91 5.29
CA VAL A 267 9.92 17.90 6.29
C VAL A 267 8.80 18.92 6.03
N ASN A 268 9.02 19.90 5.18
CA ASN A 268 7.98 20.85 4.77
C ASN A 268 7.16 20.36 3.56
N GLY A 269 7.58 19.26 2.96
CA GLY A 269 7.00 18.78 1.71
C GLY A 269 7.46 19.56 0.49
N GLY A 270 6.64 19.58 -0.55
CA GLY A 270 6.90 20.25 -1.81
C GLY A 270 6.33 19.48 -3.01
N TRP A 271 6.70 19.94 -4.22
CA TRP A 271 6.36 19.25 -5.45
C TRP A 271 7.38 18.14 -5.73
N VAL A 272 6.87 16.95 -6.02
CA VAL A 272 7.67 15.81 -6.50
C VAL A 272 7.13 15.38 -7.86
N SER A 273 8.05 15.25 -8.81
CA SER A 273 7.76 14.62 -10.11
C SER A 273 8.65 13.41 -10.28
N LEU A 274 8.06 12.30 -10.73
CA LEU A 274 8.71 11.01 -10.86
C LEU A 274 8.55 10.49 -12.28
N LEU A 275 9.67 10.24 -12.96
CA LEU A 275 9.68 9.42 -14.16
C LEU A 275 9.77 7.95 -13.74
N GLN A 276 8.75 7.19 -14.08
CA GLN A 276 8.62 5.78 -13.68
C GLN A 276 8.95 4.87 -14.85
N THR A 277 9.78 3.86 -14.61
CA THR A 277 10.07 2.81 -15.59
C THR A 277 10.06 1.45 -14.92
N ALA A 278 9.62 0.41 -15.62
CA ALA A 278 9.72 -0.96 -15.09
C ALA A 278 9.85 -2.00 -16.19
N LEU A 279 10.55 -3.08 -15.83
CA LEU A 279 10.57 -4.34 -16.57
C LEU A 279 9.84 -5.39 -15.73
N ILE A 280 8.84 -6.04 -16.32
CA ILE A 280 7.94 -6.97 -15.63
C ILE A 280 7.97 -8.31 -16.37
N PHE A 281 8.14 -9.40 -15.61
CA PHE A 281 7.93 -10.77 -16.07
C PHE A 281 6.75 -11.38 -15.31
N ASP A 282 5.68 -11.75 -16.01
CA ASP A 282 4.43 -12.23 -15.41
C ASP A 282 3.87 -13.44 -16.12
N THR A 283 3.89 -14.56 -15.43
CA THR A 283 3.35 -15.86 -15.88
C THR A 283 2.21 -16.35 -14.99
N ARG A 284 1.68 -15.49 -14.11
CA ARG A 284 0.51 -15.81 -13.27
C ARG A 284 -0.67 -16.23 -14.16
N ASP A 285 -1.39 -17.25 -13.74
CA ASP A 285 -2.59 -17.72 -14.43
C ASP A 285 -3.76 -16.73 -14.30
N PHE A 286 -3.91 -16.10 -13.13
CA PHE A 286 -4.94 -15.09 -12.88
C PHE A 286 -4.41 -14.01 -11.91
N GLU A 287 -4.35 -12.75 -12.36
CA GLU A 287 -3.71 -11.68 -11.59
C GLU A 287 -4.32 -11.44 -10.20
N PRO A 288 -5.67 -11.42 -10.00
CA PRO A 288 -6.27 -11.14 -8.69
C PRO A 288 -6.08 -12.26 -7.66
N ASP A 289 -6.06 -13.54 -8.09
CA ASP A 289 -5.96 -14.72 -7.23
C ASP A 289 -5.16 -15.85 -7.89
N PRO A 290 -3.83 -15.66 -8.02
CA PRO A 290 -2.97 -16.60 -8.73
C PRO A 290 -2.94 -17.97 -8.05
N THR A 291 -3.01 -19.05 -8.86
CA THR A 291 -2.80 -20.41 -8.36
C THR A 291 -1.44 -20.99 -8.76
N LYS A 292 -0.86 -20.50 -9.84
CA LYS A 292 0.44 -20.92 -10.36
C LYS A 292 1.10 -19.80 -11.13
N GLY A 293 2.41 -19.92 -11.28
CA GLY A 293 3.22 -18.99 -12.06
C GLY A 293 4.12 -18.13 -11.21
N HIS A 294 4.76 -17.18 -11.86
CA HIS A 294 5.76 -16.30 -11.28
C HIS A 294 5.46 -14.86 -11.69
N TYR A 295 5.81 -13.95 -10.82
CA TYR A 295 5.86 -12.52 -11.10
C TYR A 295 7.23 -12.01 -10.67
N PHE A 296 7.88 -11.26 -11.53
CA PHE A 296 9.14 -10.58 -11.23
C PHE A 296 9.08 -9.17 -11.81
N GLU A 297 9.58 -8.21 -11.07
CA GLU A 297 9.71 -6.84 -11.57
C GLU A 297 10.98 -6.17 -11.08
N ILE A 298 11.51 -5.30 -11.94
CA ILE A 298 12.47 -4.25 -11.60
C ILE A 298 11.78 -2.94 -11.93
N ALA A 299 11.57 -2.10 -10.94
CA ALA A 299 10.90 -0.82 -11.04
C ALA A 299 11.84 0.30 -10.57
N ASN A 300 11.81 1.41 -11.29
CA ASN A 300 12.63 2.56 -10.98
C ASN A 300 11.78 3.84 -11.03
N GLU A 301 12.03 4.75 -10.09
CA GLU A 301 11.50 6.11 -10.05
C GLU A 301 12.65 7.10 -10.00
N PHE A 302 12.72 7.95 -11.00
CA PHE A 302 13.70 9.00 -11.10
C PHE A 302 13.07 10.37 -10.85
N SER A 303 13.63 11.14 -9.93
CA SER A 303 13.20 12.49 -9.55
C SER A 303 14.34 13.49 -9.77
N ASN A 304 14.03 14.58 -10.47
CA ASN A 304 15.01 15.63 -10.76
C ASN A 304 14.31 16.96 -11.03
N PRO A 305 14.92 18.12 -10.71
CA PRO A 305 14.36 19.42 -11.04
C PRO A 305 14.06 19.63 -12.53
N ALA A 306 14.79 18.99 -13.44
CA ALA A 306 14.56 19.08 -14.88
C ALA A 306 13.19 18.51 -15.33
N ILE A 307 12.56 17.67 -14.51
CA ILE A 307 11.21 17.13 -14.77
C ILE A 307 10.15 17.76 -13.85
N GLY A 308 10.44 18.89 -13.21
CA GLY A 308 9.49 19.62 -12.37
C GLY A 308 9.45 19.22 -10.90
N SER A 309 10.46 18.46 -10.40
CA SER A 309 10.55 18.10 -8.99
C SER A 309 11.32 19.14 -8.17
N GLY A 310 10.92 19.33 -6.91
CA GLY A 310 11.71 20.05 -5.91
C GLY A 310 12.87 19.23 -5.32
N PHE A 311 12.99 17.96 -5.68
CA PHE A 311 13.94 17.01 -5.11
C PHE A 311 14.69 16.23 -6.19
N SER A 312 15.88 15.70 -5.82
CA SER A 312 16.71 14.89 -6.72
C SER A 312 17.11 13.59 -6.03
N PHE A 313 16.56 12.48 -6.51
CA PHE A 313 16.83 11.13 -6.01
C PHE A 313 16.43 10.09 -7.05
N ASP A 314 16.82 8.85 -6.80
CA ASP A 314 16.46 7.69 -7.60
C ASP A 314 16.02 6.55 -6.67
N LYS A 315 14.91 5.86 -6.99
CA LYS A 315 14.40 4.73 -6.22
C LYS A 315 14.41 3.49 -7.09
N LEU A 316 15.00 2.42 -6.60
CA LEU A 316 14.98 1.10 -7.19
C LEU A 316 14.16 0.16 -6.31
N PHE A 317 13.19 -0.50 -6.92
CA PHE A 317 12.44 -1.57 -6.27
C PHE A 317 12.46 -2.84 -7.12
N VAL A 318 12.80 -3.96 -6.49
CA VAL A 318 12.86 -5.27 -7.13
C VAL A 318 12.06 -6.26 -6.31
N GLN A 319 11.16 -7.02 -6.93
CA GLN A 319 10.48 -8.11 -6.25
C GLN A 319 10.28 -9.33 -7.14
N GLY A 320 10.27 -10.50 -6.48
CA GLY A 320 9.89 -11.77 -7.07
C GLY A 320 8.77 -12.42 -6.28
N ARG A 321 7.77 -12.97 -6.97
CA ARG A 321 6.65 -13.71 -6.37
C ARG A 321 6.52 -15.07 -7.06
N ILE A 322 6.19 -16.11 -6.29
CA ILE A 322 5.94 -17.46 -6.77
C ILE A 322 4.62 -17.98 -6.23
N TYR A 323 3.88 -18.68 -7.08
CA TYR A 323 2.62 -19.31 -6.74
C TYR A 323 2.65 -20.76 -7.20
N LYS A 324 2.30 -21.69 -6.30
CA LYS A 324 2.30 -23.12 -6.58
C LYS A 324 1.08 -23.79 -5.95
N LYS A 325 0.17 -24.27 -6.80
CA LYS A 325 -0.93 -25.12 -6.34
C LYS A 325 -0.39 -26.47 -5.85
N ILE A 326 -0.85 -26.90 -4.69
CA ILE A 326 -0.51 -28.23 -4.14
C ILE A 326 -1.80 -29.09 -4.03
N PRO A 327 -1.67 -30.45 -4.11
CA PRO A 327 -2.80 -31.37 -4.11
C PRO A 327 -3.34 -31.62 -2.69
N VAL A 328 -3.67 -30.54 -1.96
CA VAL A 328 -4.24 -30.61 -0.60
C VAL A 328 -5.56 -29.84 -0.58
N GLY A 329 -6.62 -30.50 -0.11
CA GLY A 329 -7.96 -29.91 -0.05
C GLY A 329 -8.56 -29.57 -1.42
N LYS A 330 -9.52 -28.66 -1.47
CA LYS A 330 -10.19 -28.25 -2.73
C LYS A 330 -9.28 -27.43 -3.63
N ARG A 331 -8.57 -26.46 -3.06
CA ARG A 331 -7.62 -25.58 -3.75
C ARG A 331 -6.69 -24.96 -2.72
N THR A 332 -5.47 -25.47 -2.63
CA THR A 332 -4.43 -24.92 -1.77
C THR A 332 -3.28 -24.40 -2.61
N VAL A 333 -2.83 -23.18 -2.32
CA VAL A 333 -1.75 -22.49 -3.03
C VAL A 333 -0.69 -22.05 -2.02
N LEU A 334 0.55 -22.42 -2.29
CA LEU A 334 1.72 -21.82 -1.63
C LEU A 334 2.07 -20.56 -2.39
N ALA A 335 2.10 -19.43 -1.70
CA ALA A 335 2.47 -18.13 -2.24
C ALA A 335 3.68 -17.57 -1.49
N GLY A 336 4.69 -17.13 -2.21
CA GLY A 336 5.90 -16.53 -1.65
C GLY A 336 6.29 -15.26 -2.37
N ARG A 337 6.83 -14.28 -1.63
CA ARG A 337 7.40 -13.05 -2.17
C ARG A 337 8.72 -12.74 -1.47
N VAL A 338 9.66 -12.20 -2.23
CA VAL A 338 10.85 -11.52 -1.73
C VAL A 338 10.95 -10.19 -2.45
N ALA A 339 11.26 -9.12 -1.72
CA ALA A 339 11.37 -7.77 -2.25
C ALA A 339 12.58 -7.04 -1.65
N PHE A 340 13.15 -6.16 -2.47
CA PHE A 340 14.25 -5.27 -2.12
C PHE A 340 13.94 -3.87 -2.64
N GLY A 341 14.15 -2.84 -1.82
CA GLY A 341 14.05 -1.44 -2.18
C GLY A 341 15.28 -0.66 -1.77
N ASN A 342 15.70 0.30 -2.59
CA ASN A 342 16.79 1.20 -2.27
C ASN A 342 16.57 2.59 -2.86
N ILE A 343 16.87 3.63 -2.08
CA ILE A 343 16.81 5.01 -2.50
C ILE A 343 18.23 5.57 -2.57
N PHE A 344 18.61 6.07 -3.74
CA PHE A 344 19.86 6.72 -4.02
C PHE A 344 19.71 8.25 -3.94
N GLY A 345 20.77 8.95 -3.61
CA GLY A 345 20.75 10.41 -3.45
C GLY A 345 20.66 10.86 -2.00
N SER A 346 21.52 11.78 -1.61
CA SER A 346 21.63 12.25 -0.21
C SER A 346 20.45 13.13 0.25
N LYS A 347 19.72 13.72 -0.71
CA LYS A 347 18.63 14.68 -0.46
C LYS A 347 17.25 14.09 -0.80
N ALA A 348 17.10 12.77 -0.77
CA ALA A 348 15.80 12.15 -0.87
C ALA A 348 14.95 12.55 0.34
N PRO A 349 13.72 13.06 0.16
CA PRO A 349 12.91 13.50 1.28
C PRO A 349 12.39 12.29 2.07
N PHE A 350 12.14 12.46 3.38
CA PHE A 350 11.79 11.37 4.30
C PHE A 350 10.50 10.64 3.91
N PHE A 351 9.59 11.33 3.27
CA PHE A 351 8.31 10.74 2.88
C PHE A 351 8.45 9.73 1.73
N GLU A 352 9.50 9.84 0.90
CA GLU A 352 9.79 8.83 -0.11
C GLU A 352 10.28 7.49 0.48
N PHE A 353 10.66 7.49 1.76
CA PHE A 353 10.99 6.25 2.47
C PHE A 353 9.75 5.47 2.88
N GLN A 354 8.57 6.10 2.86
CA GLN A 354 7.30 5.50 3.27
C GLN A 354 6.64 4.69 2.15
N ASP A 355 7.10 4.83 0.91
CA ASP A 355 6.51 4.20 -0.25
C ASP A 355 7.54 3.46 -1.11
N GLN A 356 7.18 2.28 -1.56
CA GLN A 356 7.91 1.49 -2.56
C GLN A 356 6.98 1.33 -3.76
N TRP A 357 7.25 2.09 -4.81
CA TRP A 357 6.44 2.01 -6.01
C TRP A 357 6.61 0.67 -6.72
N SER A 358 5.51 0.07 -7.14
CA SER A 358 5.44 -1.12 -7.96
C SER A 358 4.39 -0.93 -9.06
N PRO A 359 4.62 -1.43 -10.28
CA PRO A 359 3.62 -1.52 -11.35
C PRO A 359 2.31 -2.18 -10.94
N ASP A 360 2.35 -3.07 -9.95
CA ASP A 360 1.20 -3.84 -9.45
C ASP A 360 0.49 -3.13 -8.26
N GLY A 361 1.01 -1.99 -7.82
CA GLY A 361 0.51 -1.14 -6.74
C GLY A 361 1.59 -0.83 -5.71
N SER A 362 1.63 0.41 -5.25
CA SER A 362 2.59 0.86 -4.24
C SER A 362 2.48 0.06 -2.94
N ILE A 363 3.61 -0.17 -2.32
CA ILE A 363 3.78 -0.93 -1.08
C ILE A 363 4.33 0.03 -0.04
N ASN A 364 3.73 0.06 1.15
CA ASN A 364 4.31 0.81 2.26
C ASN A 364 5.74 0.31 2.55
N ALA A 365 6.55 1.15 3.20
CA ALA A 365 7.83 0.74 3.76
C ALA A 365 7.66 -0.48 4.68
N LEU A 366 8.68 -0.87 5.40
CA LEU A 366 8.59 -2.08 6.22
C LEU A 366 7.65 -1.84 7.42
N GLY A 367 6.58 -2.62 7.47
CA GLY A 367 5.44 -2.52 8.38
C GLY A 367 4.11 -2.35 7.65
N GLY A 368 3.04 -2.87 8.25
CA GLY A 368 1.68 -2.80 7.68
C GLY A 368 1.31 -4.01 6.82
N LYS A 369 0.12 -3.93 6.25
CA LYS A 369 -0.56 -5.04 5.56
C LYS A 369 0.25 -5.69 4.43
N GLN A 370 1.03 -4.89 3.69
CA GLN A 370 1.64 -5.33 2.45
C GLN A 370 3.09 -5.81 2.59
N SER A 371 3.79 -5.47 3.69
CA SER A 371 5.21 -5.81 3.86
C SER A 371 5.49 -6.66 5.11
N LEU A 372 5.09 -6.20 6.29
CA LEU A 372 5.36 -6.89 7.55
C LEU A 372 4.16 -6.73 8.50
N ARG A 373 3.21 -7.66 8.41
CA ARG A 373 1.99 -7.67 9.24
C ARG A 373 2.35 -7.92 10.71
N GLY A 374 1.60 -7.31 11.65
CA GLY A 374 1.94 -7.34 13.08
C GLY A 374 2.79 -6.16 13.52
N TYR A 375 3.23 -5.31 12.57
CA TYR A 375 3.82 -3.99 12.83
C TYR A 375 2.99 -2.90 12.17
N ARG A 376 2.96 -1.70 12.74
CA ARG A 376 2.24 -0.57 12.17
C ARG A 376 2.80 -0.18 10.80
N ALA A 377 1.97 0.42 9.97
CA ALA A 377 2.40 0.92 8.66
C ALA A 377 3.60 1.87 8.83
N ASN A 378 4.61 1.72 7.98
CA ASN A 378 5.81 2.54 8.00
C ASN A 378 6.57 2.54 9.35
N ARG A 379 6.47 1.45 10.12
CA ARG A 379 7.17 1.33 11.41
C ARG A 379 8.70 1.43 11.26
N PHE A 380 9.22 0.92 10.16
CA PHE A 380 10.65 0.89 9.88
C PHE A 380 10.93 1.64 8.57
N LEU A 381 11.51 2.83 8.68
CA LEU A 381 11.84 3.71 7.56
C LEU A 381 13.35 3.77 7.36
N ALA A 382 13.81 3.51 6.15
CA ALA A 382 15.21 3.69 5.77
C ALA A 382 15.33 3.80 4.25
N ARG A 383 16.53 4.15 3.77
CA ARG A 383 16.85 4.19 2.34
C ARG A 383 16.82 2.82 1.69
N SER A 384 17.17 1.77 2.45
CA SER A 384 17.26 0.41 1.94
C SER A 384 16.45 -0.52 2.82
N LEU A 385 15.72 -1.41 2.18
CA LEU A 385 14.93 -2.43 2.86
C LEU A 385 14.93 -3.73 2.05
N TRP A 386 14.74 -4.84 2.74
CA TRP A 386 14.25 -6.06 2.13
C TRP A 386 13.18 -6.69 3.01
N PHE A 387 12.27 -7.42 2.38
CA PHE A 387 11.28 -8.20 3.09
C PHE A 387 10.87 -9.43 2.30
N SER A 388 10.33 -10.41 3.02
CA SER A 388 9.75 -11.61 2.46
C SER A 388 8.42 -11.92 3.10
N ASN A 389 7.51 -12.51 2.32
CA ASN A 389 6.21 -12.96 2.77
C ASN A 389 5.96 -14.38 2.27
N PHE A 390 5.38 -15.19 3.11
CA PHE A 390 4.94 -16.53 2.77
C PHE A 390 3.50 -16.74 3.23
N GLU A 391 2.64 -17.26 2.36
CA GLU A 391 1.25 -17.60 2.67
C GLU A 391 0.88 -19.00 2.16
N VAL A 392 0.05 -19.68 2.92
CA VAL A 392 -0.67 -20.88 2.48
C VAL A 392 -2.13 -20.50 2.30
N ARG A 393 -2.61 -20.38 1.05
CA ARG A 393 -3.99 -19.98 0.73
C ARG A 393 -4.82 -21.23 0.48
N ALA A 394 -5.64 -21.65 1.46
CA ALA A 394 -6.44 -22.86 1.38
C ALA A 394 -7.92 -22.52 1.24
N ARG A 395 -8.51 -22.82 0.06
CA ARG A 395 -9.94 -22.62 -0.18
C ARG A 395 -10.75 -23.68 0.57
N ILE A 396 -11.67 -23.24 1.43
CA ILE A 396 -12.47 -24.10 2.29
C ILE A 396 -13.92 -24.27 1.79
N ALA A 397 -14.50 -23.21 1.20
CA ALA A 397 -15.88 -23.22 0.73
C ALA A 397 -16.08 -22.34 -0.51
N GLU A 398 -17.10 -22.66 -1.27
CA GLU A 398 -17.65 -21.82 -2.36
C GLU A 398 -19.18 -21.87 -2.29
N THR A 399 -19.81 -20.76 -2.62
CA THR A 399 -21.27 -20.65 -2.72
C THR A 399 -21.66 -19.63 -3.79
N SER A 400 -22.89 -19.74 -4.28
CA SER A 400 -23.49 -18.74 -5.16
C SER A 400 -24.80 -18.25 -4.56
N PHE A 401 -24.95 -16.94 -4.43
CA PHE A 401 -26.14 -16.31 -3.88
C PHE A 401 -26.46 -15.03 -4.67
N LEU A 402 -27.75 -14.82 -4.99
CA LEU A 402 -28.21 -13.66 -5.78
C LEU A 402 -27.40 -13.43 -7.06
N LYS A 403 -27.09 -14.48 -7.82
CA LYS A 403 -26.27 -14.43 -9.04
C LYS A 403 -24.85 -13.89 -8.80
N GLN A 404 -24.37 -13.91 -7.57
CA GLN A 404 -22.99 -13.60 -7.19
C GLN A 404 -22.29 -14.90 -6.76
N HIS A 405 -21.02 -15.04 -7.11
CA HIS A 405 -20.21 -16.17 -6.69
C HIS A 405 -19.26 -15.75 -5.57
N PHE A 406 -19.24 -16.53 -4.49
CA PHE A 406 -18.35 -16.30 -3.34
C PHE A 406 -17.46 -17.52 -3.10
N SER A 407 -16.21 -17.28 -2.79
CA SER A 407 -15.27 -18.29 -2.32
C SER A 407 -14.64 -17.86 -1.01
N PHE A 408 -14.40 -18.81 -0.12
CA PHE A 408 -13.82 -18.57 1.20
C PHE A 408 -12.53 -19.37 1.33
N ALA A 409 -11.45 -18.70 1.77
CA ALA A 409 -10.17 -19.34 2.01
C ALA A 409 -9.54 -18.82 3.30
N ILE A 410 -8.80 -19.68 3.98
CA ILE A 410 -7.90 -19.31 5.07
C ILE A 410 -6.49 -19.12 4.54
N ALA A 411 -5.75 -18.21 5.17
CA ALA A 411 -4.41 -17.82 4.73
C ALA A 411 -3.46 -17.62 5.92
N PRO A 412 -2.96 -18.69 6.58
CA PRO A 412 -1.83 -18.55 7.49
C PRO A 412 -0.62 -17.97 6.76
N PHE A 413 0.16 -17.13 7.47
CA PHE A 413 1.29 -16.43 6.88
C PHE A 413 2.46 -16.25 7.84
N PHE A 414 3.62 -16.01 7.24
CA PHE A 414 4.84 -15.59 7.91
C PHE A 414 5.51 -14.48 7.09
N ASP A 415 5.86 -13.38 7.75
CA ASP A 415 6.52 -12.22 7.16
C ASP A 415 7.85 -11.95 7.88
N ALA A 416 8.86 -11.54 7.13
CA ALA A 416 10.17 -11.17 7.67
C ALA A 416 10.77 -10.00 6.88
N GLY A 417 11.57 -9.16 7.53
CA GLY A 417 12.25 -8.06 6.84
C GLY A 417 13.17 -7.26 7.76
N THR A 418 13.96 -6.38 7.15
CA THR A 418 14.85 -5.45 7.84
C THR A 418 15.10 -4.22 7.00
N VAL A 419 15.65 -3.18 7.61
CA VAL A 419 15.99 -1.91 6.98
C VAL A 419 17.42 -1.49 7.32
N ARG A 420 18.06 -0.72 6.43
CA ARG A 420 19.38 -0.09 6.64
C ARG A 420 19.45 1.23 5.89
N ASP A 421 20.30 2.13 6.35
CA ASP A 421 20.55 3.36 5.60
C ASP A 421 21.36 3.11 4.31
N LYS A 422 22.25 2.12 4.32
CA LYS A 422 23.05 1.72 3.16
C LYS A 422 22.77 0.28 2.77
N TRP A 423 22.49 0.03 1.49
CA TRP A 423 22.17 -1.30 0.98
C TRP A 423 23.29 -2.33 1.20
N GLN A 424 24.55 -1.89 1.22
CA GLN A 424 25.72 -2.75 1.49
C GLN A 424 25.70 -3.35 2.91
N HIS A 425 24.98 -2.72 3.84
CA HIS A 425 24.85 -3.17 5.21
C HIS A 425 23.60 -4.05 5.44
N LEU A 426 22.78 -4.24 4.40
CA LEU A 426 21.65 -5.19 4.48
C LEU A 426 22.19 -6.59 4.71
N SER A 427 21.75 -7.21 5.78
CA SER A 427 22.17 -8.54 6.20
C SER A 427 20.98 -9.32 6.77
N LEU A 428 21.17 -10.59 7.02
CA LEU A 428 20.21 -11.42 7.74
C LEU A 428 20.23 -11.21 9.27
N GLY A 429 21.02 -10.24 9.74
CA GLY A 429 20.99 -9.78 11.14
C GLY A 429 19.87 -8.76 11.39
N ASN A 430 19.38 -8.72 12.64
CA ASN A 430 18.32 -7.78 13.08
C ASN A 430 17.03 -7.85 12.26
N ILE A 431 16.66 -9.04 11.82
CA ILE A 431 15.41 -9.27 11.10
C ILE A 431 14.24 -9.08 12.05
N ARG A 432 13.21 -8.39 11.59
CA ARG A 432 11.88 -8.35 12.19
C ARG A 432 10.99 -9.36 11.49
N TYR A 433 10.23 -10.12 12.26
CA TYR A 433 9.30 -11.11 11.72
C TYR A 433 7.97 -11.04 12.46
N ALA A 434 6.95 -11.47 11.73
CA ALA A 434 5.60 -11.60 12.23
C ALA A 434 4.95 -12.86 11.63
N ALA A 435 4.00 -13.40 12.36
CA ALA A 435 3.19 -14.52 11.92
C ALA A 435 1.73 -14.21 12.14
N GLY A 436 0.85 -14.92 11.45
CA GLY A 436 -0.57 -14.71 11.64
C GLY A 436 -1.44 -15.56 10.73
N GLY A 437 -2.70 -15.19 10.66
CA GLY A 437 -3.68 -15.84 9.82
C GLY A 437 -4.66 -14.85 9.22
N GLY A 438 -5.19 -15.19 8.06
CA GLY A 438 -6.16 -14.36 7.38
C GLY A 438 -7.34 -15.15 6.81
N LEU A 439 -8.43 -14.44 6.58
CA LEU A 439 -9.59 -14.89 5.80
C LEU A 439 -9.57 -14.18 4.44
N ARG A 440 -9.87 -14.93 3.39
CA ARG A 440 -10.04 -14.41 2.03
C ARG A 440 -11.44 -14.72 1.57
N ILE A 441 -12.16 -13.69 1.14
CA ILE A 441 -13.48 -13.82 0.54
C ILE A 441 -13.36 -13.36 -0.91
N GLY A 442 -13.38 -14.30 -1.84
CA GLY A 442 -13.45 -13.99 -3.27
C GLY A 442 -14.90 -13.67 -3.66
N TRP A 443 -15.12 -12.53 -4.30
CA TRP A 443 -16.41 -12.08 -4.80
C TRP A 443 -16.33 -11.91 -6.33
N ASN A 444 -17.09 -12.72 -7.05
CA ASN A 444 -17.10 -12.78 -8.52
C ASN A 444 -15.70 -12.95 -9.13
N GLN A 445 -14.80 -13.64 -8.44
CA GLN A 445 -13.40 -13.91 -8.78
C GLN A 445 -12.49 -12.68 -8.84
N SER A 446 -12.97 -11.54 -9.30
CA SER A 446 -12.15 -10.33 -9.53
C SER A 446 -11.95 -9.48 -8.28
N THR A 447 -12.79 -9.61 -7.26
CA THR A 447 -12.67 -8.90 -5.99
C THR A 447 -12.30 -9.89 -4.88
N ILE A 448 -11.21 -9.63 -4.19
CA ILE A 448 -10.81 -10.38 -3.00
C ILE A 448 -10.93 -9.45 -1.79
N ILE A 449 -11.70 -9.85 -0.81
CA ILE A 449 -11.74 -9.20 0.51
C ILE A 449 -10.78 -9.97 1.41
N SER A 450 -9.87 -9.26 2.04
CA SER A 450 -8.88 -9.85 2.96
C SER A 450 -9.04 -9.28 4.36
N LEU A 451 -9.02 -10.18 5.33
CA LEU A 451 -9.02 -9.91 6.76
C LEU A 451 -7.80 -10.63 7.32
N ASP A 452 -6.80 -9.92 7.82
CA ASP A 452 -5.57 -10.49 8.34
C ASP A 452 -5.38 -10.09 9.81
N TYR A 453 -4.97 -11.03 10.64
CA TYR A 453 -4.52 -10.79 12.00
C TYR A 453 -3.04 -11.15 12.09
N GLY A 454 -2.19 -10.14 12.29
CA GLY A 454 -0.75 -10.28 12.38
C GLY A 454 -0.25 -10.05 13.79
N MET A 455 0.65 -10.90 14.25
CA MET A 455 1.26 -10.88 15.56
C MET A 455 2.78 -10.70 15.44
N SER A 456 3.32 -9.81 16.25
CA SER A 456 4.76 -9.58 16.37
C SER A 456 5.17 -9.42 17.83
N LYS A 457 6.46 -9.19 18.07
CA LYS A 457 6.94 -8.83 19.42
C LYS A 457 6.44 -7.47 19.88
N GLU A 458 6.13 -6.55 18.95
CA GLU A 458 5.80 -5.16 19.25
C GLU A 458 4.28 -4.92 19.32
N ASP A 459 3.50 -5.56 18.44
CA ASP A 459 2.06 -5.29 18.35
C ASP A 459 1.30 -6.49 17.78
N ASN A 460 -0.03 -6.49 17.97
CA ASN A 460 -0.97 -7.41 17.35
C ASN A 460 -1.99 -6.59 16.59
N LEU A 461 -2.06 -6.75 15.27
CA LEU A 461 -2.81 -5.85 14.42
C LEU A 461 -3.78 -6.59 13.51
N PHE A 462 -4.94 -5.97 13.34
CA PHE A 462 -5.96 -6.41 12.41
C PHE A 462 -5.88 -5.56 11.14
N PHE A 463 -5.92 -6.21 9.97
CA PHE A 463 -5.89 -5.53 8.69
C PHE A 463 -7.09 -5.94 7.85
N PHE A 464 -7.82 -4.96 7.34
CA PHE A 464 -8.90 -5.14 6.36
C PHE A 464 -8.50 -4.53 5.02
N GLY A 465 -8.94 -5.12 3.92
CA GLY A 465 -8.73 -4.52 2.62
C GLY A 465 -9.26 -5.31 1.43
N LEU A 466 -9.13 -4.69 0.26
CA LEU A 466 -9.39 -5.32 -1.03
C LEU A 466 -8.07 -5.76 -1.67
N GLY A 467 -8.04 -6.96 -2.22
CA GLY A 467 -6.88 -7.61 -2.81
C GLY A 467 -6.16 -8.56 -1.85
N GLN A 468 -5.24 -9.33 -2.41
CA GLN A 468 -4.29 -10.15 -1.65
C GLN A 468 -3.22 -9.23 -1.01
N ALA A 469 -2.41 -9.75 -0.09
CA ALA A 469 -1.27 -9.02 0.45
C ALA A 469 -0.17 -8.82 -0.63
N PHE A 470 -0.06 -9.82 -1.57
CA PHE A 470 0.84 -9.76 -2.73
C PHE A 470 0.40 -10.71 -3.84
#